data_56d813e702922792fe747dbaca87af46
#
_entry.id   56d813e702922792fe747dbaca87af46
#
_cell.length_a   1.000
_cell.length_b   1.000
_cell.length_c   1.000
_cell.angle_alpha   90.00
_cell.angle_beta   90.00
_cell.angle_gamma   90.00
#
_symmetry.space_group_name_H-M   'P 1'
#
loop_
_entity.id
_entity.type
_entity.pdbx_description
1 polymer ?
#
loop_
_entity_poly.entity_id
_entity_poly.type
_entity_poly.pdbx_seq_one_letter_code
_entity_poly.pdbx_strand_id
1 'polypeptide(L)'
;MYHIREDKRSAQSAELIYQYILKLMDQKSYDLISVTDIQRKSGIARTTFYRCFDNISDVFLWKCDEAFHTAFSTYHPPAFRGEFDLARHFVEYVGRILHPAAAVFYSCGGEI
;
A
#
# COMPACT_ATOMS: atom_id res chain seq x y z
N MET A 1 -11.34 4.32 4.73
CA MET A 1 -11.31 4.72 3.33
C MET A 1 -10.24 5.80 3.13
N TYR A 2 -9.66 5.88 1.96
CA TYR A 2 -8.64 6.90 1.71
C TYR A 2 -9.21 8.04 0.85
N HIS A 3 -8.58 9.23 0.98
CA HIS A 3 -9.07 10.47 0.37
C HIS A 3 -7.93 11.23 -0.30
N ILE A 4 -7.20 10.58 -1.18
CA ILE A 4 -6.04 11.20 -1.80
C ILE A 4 -6.49 11.98 -3.03
N ARG A 5 -6.22 13.29 -2.99
CA ARG A 5 -6.54 14.16 -4.12
C ARG A 5 -5.60 13.89 -5.27
N GLU A 6 -6.04 14.20 -6.47
CA GLU A 6 -5.24 14.00 -7.68
C GLU A 6 -4.11 15.02 -7.84
N ASP A 7 -3.77 15.75 -6.80
CA ASP A 7 -2.65 16.65 -6.88
C ASP A 7 -1.35 15.95 -6.41
N LYS A 8 -0.26 16.47 -6.90
CA LYS A 8 1.07 15.92 -6.63
C LYS A 8 1.41 15.94 -5.14
N ARG A 9 0.95 16.95 -4.43
CA ARG A 9 1.25 17.13 -3.01
C ARG A 9 0.60 16.05 -2.15
N SER A 10 -0.66 15.75 -2.41
CA SER A 10 -1.38 14.69 -1.69
C SER A 10 -0.76 13.32 -1.96
N ALA A 11 -0.40 13.05 -3.20
CA ALA A 11 0.24 11.80 -3.58
C ALA A 11 1.60 11.64 -2.90
N GLN A 12 2.37 12.70 -2.81
CA GLN A 12 3.67 12.68 -2.13
C GLN A 12 3.52 12.41 -0.64
N SER A 13 2.54 13.04 0.00
CA SER A 13 2.28 12.81 1.43
C SER A 13 1.85 11.37 1.68
N ALA A 14 0.97 10.84 0.83
CA ALA A 14 0.51 9.47 0.96
C ALA A 14 1.66 8.47 0.80
N GLU A 15 2.52 8.67 -0.18
CA GLU A 15 3.67 7.80 -0.42
C GLU A 15 4.65 7.86 0.75
N LEU A 16 4.88 9.04 1.30
CA LEU A 16 5.76 9.20 2.43
C LEU A 16 5.22 8.46 3.67
N ILE A 17 3.91 8.57 3.92
CA ILE A 17 3.26 7.84 5.00
C ILE A 17 3.47 6.34 4.83
N TYR A 18 3.26 5.83 3.63
CA TYR A 18 3.45 4.41 3.32
C TYR A 18 4.88 3.97 3.63
N GLN A 19 5.86 4.73 3.20
CA GLN A 19 7.28 4.41 3.42
C GLN A 19 7.62 4.35 4.91
N TYR A 20 7.08 5.27 5.71
CA TYR A 20 7.34 5.26 7.15
C TYR A 20 6.65 4.12 7.87
N ILE A 21 5.47 3.70 7.39
CA ILE A 21 4.82 2.51 7.94
C ILE A 21 5.70 1.29 7.70
N LEU A 22 6.27 1.15 6.50
CA LEU A 22 7.15 0.02 6.20
C LEU A 22 8.38 0.02 7.10
N LYS A 23 8.96 1.18 7.37
CA LYS A 23 10.10 1.28 8.28
C LYS A 23 9.71 0.89 9.71
N LEU A 24 8.54 1.30 10.16
CA LEU A 24 8.05 0.94 11.48
C LEU A 24 7.78 -0.55 11.60
N MET A 25 7.38 -1.20 10.53
CA MET A 25 7.14 -2.65 10.52
C MET A 25 8.41 -3.46 10.73
N ASP A 26 9.58 -2.87 10.48
CA ASP A 26 10.86 -3.50 10.80
C ASP A 26 11.14 -3.49 12.30
N GLN A 27 10.48 -2.63 13.06
CA GLN A 27 10.72 -2.43 14.48
C GLN A 27 9.65 -3.04 15.37
N LYS A 28 8.42 -3.11 14.89
CA LYS A 28 7.29 -3.65 15.66
C LYS A 28 6.21 -4.20 14.73
N SER A 29 5.34 -5.02 15.32
CA SER A 29 4.22 -5.61 14.59
C SER A 29 3.28 -4.53 14.08
N TYR A 30 2.66 -4.81 12.95
CA TYR A 30 1.68 -3.92 12.34
C TYR A 30 0.58 -3.51 13.33
N ASP A 31 0.07 -4.45 14.12
CA ASP A 31 -1.03 -4.19 15.07
C ASP A 31 -0.65 -3.16 16.14
N LEU A 32 0.64 -2.97 16.38
CA LEU A 32 1.15 -2.05 17.40
C LEU A 32 1.52 -0.68 16.86
N ILE A 33 1.46 -0.51 15.55
CA ILE A 33 1.77 0.76 14.91
C ILE A 33 0.57 1.68 15.03
N SER A 34 0.79 2.90 15.51
CA SER A 34 -0.25 3.91 15.64
C SER A 34 0.05 5.12 14.76
N VAL A 35 -0.95 5.97 14.56
CA VAL A 35 -0.76 7.24 13.85
C VAL A 35 0.27 8.11 14.57
N THR A 36 0.29 8.04 15.90
CA THR A 36 1.29 8.76 16.71
C THR A 36 2.70 8.30 16.37
N ASP A 37 2.91 7.00 16.18
CA ASP A 37 4.22 6.47 15.78
C ASP A 37 4.65 7.01 14.43
N ILE A 38 3.72 7.06 13.48
CA ILE A 38 3.98 7.59 12.14
C ILE A 38 4.35 9.07 12.24
N GLN A 39 3.61 9.82 13.04
CA GLN A 39 3.87 11.24 13.26
C GLN A 39 5.25 11.48 13.83
N ARG A 40 5.62 10.74 14.86
CA ARG A 40 6.94 10.87 15.50
C ARG A 40 8.08 10.56 14.55
N LYS A 41 7.93 9.50 13.75
CA LYS A 41 8.99 9.04 12.87
C LYS A 41 9.15 9.94 11.66
N SER A 42 8.03 10.39 11.08
CA SER A 42 8.03 11.12 9.82
C SER A 42 8.04 12.64 9.96
N GLY A 43 7.59 13.14 11.10
CA GLY A 43 7.35 14.58 11.26
C GLY A 43 6.08 15.07 10.58
N ILE A 44 5.30 14.19 9.97
CA ILE A 44 4.05 14.55 9.31
C ILE A 44 3.00 14.89 10.36
N ALA A 45 2.25 15.98 10.17
CA ALA A 45 1.20 16.37 11.09
C ALA A 45 0.06 15.34 11.07
N ARG A 46 -0.58 15.16 12.21
CA ARG A 46 -1.72 14.27 12.35
C ARG A 46 -2.85 14.61 11.38
N THR A 47 -3.07 15.92 11.19
CA THR A 47 -4.07 16.40 10.23
C THR A 47 -3.75 15.99 8.80
N THR A 48 -2.47 15.94 8.44
CA THR A 48 -2.06 15.49 7.10
C THR A 48 -2.39 14.02 6.91
N PHE A 49 -2.14 13.19 7.93
CA PHE A 49 -2.50 11.78 7.86
C PHE A 49 -4.00 11.61 7.63
N TYR A 50 -4.83 12.24 8.49
CA TYR A 50 -6.28 12.07 8.41
C TYR A 50 -6.93 12.76 7.22
N ARG A 51 -6.19 13.65 6.56
CA ARG A 51 -6.65 14.20 5.27
C ARG A 51 -6.63 13.14 4.18
N CYS A 52 -5.66 12.22 4.23
CA CYS A 52 -5.49 11.20 3.21
C CYS A 52 -6.15 9.86 3.57
N PHE A 53 -6.13 9.49 4.84
CA PHE A 53 -6.55 8.16 5.29
C PHE A 53 -7.37 8.25 6.56
N ASP A 54 -8.31 7.34 6.73
CA ASP A 54 -9.10 7.25 7.96
C ASP A 54 -8.36 6.42 9.03
N ASN A 55 -7.61 5.45 8.59
CA ASN A 55 -6.83 4.59 9.49
C ASN A 55 -5.60 4.03 8.77
N ILE A 56 -4.77 3.30 9.50
CA ILE A 56 -3.52 2.78 8.94
C ILE A 56 -3.76 1.75 7.84
N SER A 57 -4.78 0.90 7.99
CA SER A 57 -5.07 -0.11 6.97
C SER A 57 -5.47 0.51 5.62
N ASP A 58 -6.02 1.71 5.64
CA ASP A 58 -6.36 2.43 4.41
C ASP A 58 -5.13 2.76 3.55
N VAL A 59 -3.98 2.91 4.18
CA VAL A 59 -2.73 3.16 3.44
C VAL A 59 -2.41 1.97 2.52
N PHE A 60 -2.61 0.76 3.04
CA PHE A 60 -2.38 -0.44 2.24
C PHE A 60 -3.45 -0.63 1.18
N LEU A 61 -4.69 -0.29 1.49
CA LEU A 61 -5.78 -0.32 0.51
C LEU A 61 -5.46 0.61 -0.66
N TRP A 62 -5.03 1.82 -0.37
CA TRP A 62 -4.63 2.77 -1.40
C TRP A 62 -3.50 2.21 -2.26
N LYS A 63 -2.50 1.61 -1.62
CA LYS A 63 -1.34 1.07 -2.34
C LYS A 63 -1.73 -0.12 -3.20
N CYS A 64 -2.62 -0.97 -2.72
CA CYS A 64 -3.15 -2.08 -3.50
C CYS A 64 -3.90 -1.58 -4.74
N ASP A 65 -4.78 -0.59 -4.56
CA ASP A 65 -5.53 -0.02 -5.67
C ASP A 65 -4.61 0.57 -6.74
N GLU A 66 -3.57 1.28 -6.30
CA GLU A 66 -2.58 1.84 -7.20
C GLU A 66 -1.85 0.74 -7.98
N ALA A 67 -1.44 -0.30 -7.29
CA ALA A 67 -0.71 -1.41 -7.90
C ALA A 67 -1.58 -2.17 -8.91
N PHE A 68 -2.84 -2.42 -8.57
CA PHE A 68 -3.76 -3.08 -9.49
C PHE A 68 -4.04 -2.23 -10.72
N HIS A 69 -4.25 -0.93 -10.51
CA HIS A 69 -4.49 -0.02 -11.62
C HIS A 69 -3.30 0.00 -12.58
N THR A 70 -2.09 0.08 -12.05
CA THR A 70 -0.88 0.07 -12.86
C THR A 70 -0.70 -1.27 -13.59
N ALA A 71 -1.00 -2.39 -12.91
CA ALA A 71 -0.91 -3.71 -13.51
C ALA A 71 -1.84 -3.84 -14.72
N PHE A 72 -3.08 -3.36 -14.59
CA PHE A 72 -4.00 -3.36 -15.72
C PHE A 72 -3.51 -2.47 -16.86
N SER A 73 -2.98 -1.30 -16.53
CA SER A 73 -2.52 -0.35 -17.54
C SER A 73 -1.31 -0.84 -18.32
N THR A 74 -0.47 -1.64 -17.68
CA THR A 74 0.78 -2.13 -18.31
C THR A 74 0.64 -3.51 -18.92
N TYR A 75 -0.48 -4.17 -18.73
CA TYR A 75 -0.68 -5.50 -19.29
C TYR A 75 -0.93 -5.44 -20.78
N HIS A 76 -0.10 -6.15 -21.53
CA HIS A 76 -0.26 -6.31 -22.97
C HIS A 76 -0.43 -7.79 -23.26
N PRO A 77 -1.68 -8.26 -23.45
CA PRO A 77 -1.91 -9.69 -23.63
C PRO A 77 -1.30 -10.17 -24.96
N PRO A 78 -0.40 -11.15 -24.91
CA PRO A 78 0.06 -11.80 -26.10
C PRO A 78 -1.07 -12.68 -26.67
N ALA A 79 -1.06 -12.86 -27.98
CA ALA A 79 -2.05 -13.72 -28.62
C ALA A 79 -2.02 -15.12 -28.00
N PHE A 80 -3.18 -15.66 -27.69
CA PHE A 80 -3.39 -17.04 -27.22
C PHE A 80 -2.88 -17.37 -25.82
N ARG A 81 -2.71 -16.40 -24.96
CA ARG A 81 -2.28 -16.69 -23.59
C ARG A 81 -3.46 -16.99 -22.65
N GLY A 82 -4.61 -16.42 -22.91
CA GLY A 82 -5.80 -16.70 -22.14
C GLY A 82 -5.80 -16.07 -20.74
N GLU A 83 -6.76 -16.53 -19.93
CA GLU A 83 -7.03 -15.97 -18.62
C GLU A 83 -5.87 -16.14 -17.62
N PHE A 84 -5.17 -17.25 -17.72
CA PHE A 84 -4.07 -17.55 -16.80
C PHE A 84 -2.91 -16.58 -16.95
N ASP A 85 -2.70 -16.07 -18.16
CA ASP A 85 -1.62 -15.11 -18.39
C ASP A 85 -1.88 -13.80 -17.67
N LEU A 86 -3.12 -13.33 -17.71
CA LEU A 86 -3.52 -12.12 -16.98
C LEU A 86 -3.35 -12.31 -15.48
N ALA A 87 -3.83 -13.44 -14.95
CA ALA A 87 -3.71 -13.74 -13.53
C ALA A 87 -2.26 -13.80 -13.10
N ARG A 88 -1.41 -14.43 -13.90
CA ARG A 88 0.02 -14.50 -13.59
C ARG A 88 0.64 -13.10 -13.58
N HIS A 89 0.31 -12.27 -14.57
CA HIS A 89 0.82 -10.91 -14.64
C HIS A 89 0.47 -10.12 -13.38
N PHE A 90 -0.78 -10.21 -12.93
CA PHE A 90 -1.21 -9.53 -11.71
C PHE A 90 -0.47 -10.04 -10.48
N VAL A 91 -0.39 -11.34 -10.32
CA VAL A 91 0.28 -11.93 -9.16
C VAL A 91 1.74 -11.49 -9.11
N GLU A 92 2.44 -11.57 -10.21
CA GLU A 92 3.85 -11.18 -10.26
C GLU A 92 4.06 -9.70 -10.05
N TYR A 93 3.24 -8.87 -10.69
CA TYR A 93 3.38 -7.41 -10.59
C TYR A 93 3.05 -6.91 -9.19
N VAL A 94 1.87 -7.29 -8.69
CA VAL A 94 1.41 -6.87 -7.37
C VAL A 94 2.32 -7.42 -6.29
N GLY A 95 2.78 -8.66 -6.43
CA GLY A 95 3.71 -9.25 -5.50
C GLY A 95 5.02 -8.48 -5.38
N ARG A 96 5.57 -8.02 -6.50
CA ARG A 96 6.79 -7.21 -6.48
C ARG A 96 6.58 -5.86 -5.82
N ILE A 97 5.47 -5.18 -6.16
CA ILE A 97 5.18 -3.85 -5.63
C ILE A 97 4.83 -3.91 -4.15
N LEU A 98 4.04 -4.92 -3.75
CA LEU A 98 3.50 -5.03 -2.40
C LEU A 98 4.27 -6.00 -1.52
N HIS A 99 5.42 -6.47 -1.95
CA HIS A 99 6.21 -7.43 -1.19
C HIS A 99 6.40 -7.01 0.28
N PRO A 100 6.80 -5.78 0.58
CA PRO A 100 6.93 -5.36 1.97
C PRO A 100 5.59 -5.36 2.72
N ALA A 101 4.51 -5.00 2.04
CA ALA A 101 3.19 -4.95 2.63
C ALA A 101 2.59 -6.34 2.83
N ALA A 102 3.11 -7.37 2.18
CA ALA A 102 2.62 -8.74 2.34
C ALA A 102 2.72 -9.21 3.80
N ALA A 103 3.68 -8.67 4.55
CA ALA A 103 3.82 -8.97 5.96
C ALA A 103 2.57 -8.61 6.78
N VAL A 104 1.80 -7.61 6.33
CA VAL A 104 0.56 -7.20 6.97
C VAL A 104 -0.47 -8.32 6.88
N PHE A 105 -0.63 -8.92 5.72
CA PHE A 105 -1.59 -9.99 5.52
C PHE A 105 -1.23 -11.22 6.35
N TYR A 106 0.04 -11.56 6.43
CA TYR A 106 0.49 -12.67 7.25
C TYR A 106 0.28 -12.38 8.74
N SER A 107 0.53 -11.16 9.17
CA SER A 107 0.34 -10.76 10.56
C SER A 107 -1.13 -10.76 10.97
N CYS A 108 -2.01 -10.32 10.08
CA CYS A 108 -3.42 -10.15 10.40
C CYS A 108 -4.23 -11.43 10.27
N GLY A 109 -3.82 -12.36 9.45
CA GLY A 109 -4.65 -13.55 9.23
C GLY A 109 -3.90 -14.78 8.79
N GLY A 110 -2.60 -14.65 8.65
CA GLY A 110 -1.81 -15.69 8.05
C GLY A 110 -1.41 -16.83 8.95
N GLU A 111 -1.76 -16.76 10.18
CA GLU A 111 -1.45 -17.79 11.17
C GLU A 111 -2.35 -19.01 11.02
N ILE A 112 -2.71 -19.33 9.92
CA ILE A 112 -3.67 -20.38 9.64
C ILE A 112 -3.06 -21.74 9.84
#